data_7cf7f3e89229f7e764821015376f1013
#
_entry.id   7cf7f3e89229f7e764821015376f1013
#
_cell.length_a   1.000
_cell.length_b   1.000
_cell.length_c   1.000
_cell.angle_alpha   90.00
_cell.angle_beta   90.00
_cell.angle_gamma   90.00
#
_symmetry.space_group_name_H-M   'P 1'
#
loop_
_entity.id
_entity.type
_entity.pdbx_description
1 polymer ?
#
loop_
_entity_poly.entity_id
_entity_poly.type
_entity_poly.pdbx_seq_one_letter_code
_entity_poly.pdbx_strand_id
1 'polypeptide(L)'
;ELKQCREIFDENPQLVKLLSSPVILKTEKHEVINKIFGESGMVHDFICLVTDKNRISYFGKITDAFIEHYNQHNNITEMTVITSIPLKPDLKARLIKKLEQKSGKTVKLNEKVDPSIIGGIILRMGNSQIDNSIKDRLEAVAQQLKIQ
;
A
#
# COMPACT_ATOMS: atom_id res chain seq x y z
N GLU A 1 7.77 0.69 10.11
CA GLU A 1 7.22 0.31 11.42
C GLU A 1 5.70 0.13 11.37
N LEU A 2 4.84 1.16 11.09
CA LEU A 2 3.37 1.00 11.06
C LEU A 2 2.89 -0.03 10.03
N LYS A 3 3.52 -0.14 8.86
CA LYS A 3 3.20 -1.17 7.86
C LYS A 3 3.49 -2.58 8.40
N GLN A 4 4.60 -2.77 9.10
CA GLN A 4 4.95 -4.04 9.74
C GLN A 4 3.95 -4.42 10.83
N CYS A 5 3.53 -3.44 11.66
CA CYS A 5 2.49 -3.70 12.66
C CYS A 5 1.16 -4.11 12.02
N ARG A 6 0.81 -3.49 10.88
CA ARG A 6 -0.38 -3.88 10.11
C ARG A 6 -0.30 -5.33 9.63
N GLU A 7 0.83 -5.73 9.06
CA GLU A 7 1.05 -7.10 8.61
C GLU A 7 0.85 -8.11 9.77
N ILE A 8 1.39 -7.80 10.97
CA ILE A 8 1.18 -8.62 12.17
C ILE A 8 -0.31 -8.73 12.52
N PHE A 9 -1.08 -7.65 12.45
CA PHE A 9 -2.52 -7.70 12.74
C PHE A 9 -3.31 -8.44 11.66
N ASP A 10 -2.95 -8.29 10.39
CA ASP A 10 -3.59 -8.97 9.25
C ASP A 10 -3.33 -10.48 9.30
N GLU A 11 -2.14 -10.91 9.72
CA GLU A 11 -1.77 -12.31 9.90
C GLU A 11 -2.39 -12.94 11.17
N ASN A 12 -2.74 -12.12 12.17
CA ASN A 12 -3.22 -12.59 13.47
C ASN A 12 -4.60 -12.03 13.82
N PRO A 13 -5.69 -12.45 13.15
CA PRO A 13 -7.04 -11.95 13.43
C PRO A 13 -7.52 -12.26 14.87
N GLN A 14 -6.95 -13.28 15.52
CA GLN A 14 -7.24 -13.60 16.92
C GLN A 14 -6.72 -12.51 17.86
N LEU A 15 -5.55 -11.92 17.57
CA LEU A 15 -4.99 -10.81 18.31
C LEU A 15 -5.92 -9.59 18.25
N VAL A 16 -6.43 -9.27 17.04
CA VAL A 16 -7.40 -8.18 16.86
C VAL A 16 -8.68 -8.41 17.67
N LYS A 17 -9.20 -9.66 17.68
CA LYS A 17 -10.38 -10.03 18.48
C LYS A 17 -10.11 -9.87 19.98
N LEU A 18 -8.95 -10.30 20.47
CA LEU A 18 -8.55 -10.17 21.87
C LEU A 18 -8.50 -8.69 22.27
N LEU A 19 -7.79 -7.86 21.50
CA LEU A 19 -7.62 -6.43 21.79
C LEU A 19 -8.93 -5.62 21.63
N SER A 20 -9.85 -6.07 20.78
CA SER A 20 -11.17 -5.45 20.62
C SER A 20 -12.21 -5.91 21.62
N SER A 21 -11.93 -6.96 22.40
CA SER A 21 -12.89 -7.52 23.37
C SER A 21 -13.17 -6.53 24.51
N PRO A 22 -14.42 -6.22 24.83
CA PRO A 22 -14.76 -5.35 25.95
C PRO A 22 -14.62 -6.05 27.31
N VAL A 23 -14.49 -7.37 27.33
CA VAL A 23 -14.38 -8.19 28.56
C VAL A 23 -12.99 -8.15 29.16
N ILE A 24 -11.96 -7.96 28.31
CA ILE A 24 -10.56 -7.97 28.72
C ILE A 24 -10.18 -6.60 29.27
N LEU A 25 -9.50 -6.59 30.43
CA LEU A 25 -9.03 -5.36 31.07
C LEU A 25 -7.98 -4.64 30.20
N LYS A 26 -7.96 -3.32 30.29
CA LYS A 26 -6.98 -2.51 29.55
C LYS A 26 -5.53 -2.87 29.89
N THR A 27 -5.27 -3.16 31.15
CA THR A 27 -3.95 -3.59 31.62
C THR A 27 -3.48 -4.86 30.95
N GLU A 28 -4.35 -5.85 30.84
CA GLU A 28 -4.04 -7.12 30.16
C GLU A 28 -3.78 -6.91 28.66
N LYS A 29 -4.56 -6.03 28.01
CA LYS A 29 -4.34 -5.68 26.62
C LYS A 29 -2.98 -5.00 26.41
N HIS A 30 -2.61 -4.07 27.30
CA HIS A 30 -1.30 -3.40 27.26
C HIS A 30 -0.16 -4.38 27.48
N GLU A 31 -0.29 -5.37 28.38
CA GLU A 31 0.71 -6.41 28.56
C GLU A 31 0.94 -7.24 27.29
N VAL A 32 -0.13 -7.56 26.56
CA VAL A 32 -0.02 -8.26 25.27
C VAL A 32 0.68 -7.39 24.24
N ILE A 33 0.33 -6.09 24.17
CA ILE A 33 0.96 -5.14 23.26
C ILE A 33 2.45 -5.00 23.58
N ASN A 34 2.81 -4.87 24.85
CA ASN A 34 4.21 -4.78 25.31
C ASN A 34 5.03 -5.99 24.90
N LYS A 35 4.46 -7.18 24.99
CA LYS A 35 5.15 -8.44 24.61
C LYS A 35 5.40 -8.55 23.11
N ILE A 36 4.54 -7.98 22.26
CA ILE A 36 4.61 -8.13 20.81
C ILE A 36 5.36 -6.96 20.17
N PHE A 37 5.10 -5.73 20.61
CA PHE A 37 5.59 -4.51 19.99
C PHE A 37 6.66 -3.78 20.80
N GLY A 38 7.04 -4.33 21.98
CA GLY A 38 7.97 -3.69 22.90
C GLY A 38 7.27 -2.79 23.92
N GLU A 39 8.03 -2.37 24.94
CA GLU A 39 7.48 -1.65 26.11
C GLU A 39 7.41 -0.13 25.92
N SER A 40 7.97 0.42 24.82
CA SER A 40 8.02 1.85 24.61
C SER A 40 8.21 2.22 23.14
N GLY A 41 7.78 3.41 22.78
CA GLY A 41 7.96 3.98 21.46
C GLY A 41 6.68 4.58 20.89
N MET A 42 6.82 5.49 19.93
CA MET A 42 5.69 6.21 19.34
C MET A 42 4.65 5.26 18.73
N VAL A 43 5.08 4.17 18.12
CA VAL A 43 4.19 3.17 17.52
C VAL A 43 3.49 2.36 18.60
N HIS A 44 4.18 1.97 19.66
CA HIS A 44 3.62 1.30 20.82
C HIS A 44 2.50 2.14 21.45
N ASP A 45 2.78 3.41 21.77
CA ASP A 45 1.83 4.33 22.39
C ASP A 45 0.61 4.55 21.49
N PHE A 46 0.83 4.62 20.18
CA PHE A 46 -0.25 4.70 19.20
C PHE A 46 -1.14 3.45 19.21
N ILE A 47 -0.56 2.25 19.24
CA ILE A 47 -1.33 0.99 19.31
C ILE A 47 -2.14 0.93 20.62
N CYS A 48 -1.54 1.30 21.75
CA CYS A 48 -2.22 1.38 23.04
C CYS A 48 -3.40 2.36 22.98
N LEU A 49 -3.20 3.54 22.43
CA LEU A 49 -4.25 4.55 22.27
C LEU A 49 -5.42 4.04 21.40
N VAL A 50 -5.12 3.42 20.26
CA VAL A 50 -6.14 2.86 19.35
C VAL A 50 -6.91 1.73 20.03
N THR A 51 -6.22 0.90 20.83
CA THR A 51 -6.83 -0.19 21.60
C THR A 51 -7.73 0.36 22.70
N ASP A 52 -7.29 1.36 23.44
CA ASP A 52 -8.07 2.02 24.52
C ASP A 52 -9.35 2.68 24.01
N LYS A 53 -9.31 3.20 22.79
CA LYS A 53 -10.46 3.73 22.07
C LYS A 53 -11.32 2.65 21.42
N ASN A 54 -10.99 1.38 21.60
CA ASN A 54 -11.68 0.23 21.01
C ASN A 54 -11.76 0.28 19.47
N ARG A 55 -10.72 0.83 18.82
CA ARG A 55 -10.66 1.04 17.37
C ARG A 55 -9.64 0.14 16.66
N ILE A 56 -9.09 -0.84 17.36
CA ILE A 56 -8.04 -1.73 16.80
C ILE A 56 -8.53 -2.49 15.55
N SER A 57 -9.83 -2.81 15.46
CA SER A 57 -10.42 -3.43 14.27
C SER A 57 -10.35 -2.56 13.01
N TYR A 58 -10.12 -1.27 13.17
CA TYR A 58 -9.94 -0.31 12.08
C TYR A 58 -8.47 0.05 11.85
N PHE A 59 -7.53 -0.66 12.50
CA PHE A 59 -6.10 -0.32 12.46
C PHE A 59 -5.57 -0.23 11.02
N GLY A 60 -5.96 -1.18 10.15
CA GLY A 60 -5.59 -1.13 8.74
C GLY A 60 -6.04 0.15 8.03
N LYS A 61 -7.32 0.55 8.21
CA LYS A 61 -7.85 1.79 7.62
C LYS A 61 -7.19 3.05 8.19
N ILE A 62 -6.89 3.05 9.49
CA ILE A 62 -6.19 4.15 10.16
C ILE A 62 -4.77 4.28 9.61
N THR A 63 -4.09 3.16 9.42
CA THR A 63 -2.72 3.12 8.85
C THR A 63 -2.73 3.62 7.40
N ASP A 64 -3.70 3.20 6.58
CA ASP A 64 -3.83 3.67 5.19
C ASP A 64 -4.05 5.19 5.13
N ALA A 65 -4.98 5.71 5.92
CA ALA A 65 -5.24 7.15 6.01
C ALA A 65 -4.01 7.94 6.47
N PHE A 66 -3.28 7.42 7.47
CA PHE A 66 -2.04 8.04 7.94
C PHE A 66 -0.98 8.09 6.82
N ILE A 67 -0.78 6.98 6.09
CA ILE A 67 0.18 6.91 4.99
C ILE A 67 -0.21 7.89 3.87
N GLU A 68 -1.51 8.00 3.56
CA GLU A 68 -2.00 8.94 2.57
C GLU A 68 -1.70 10.39 2.98
N HIS A 69 -2.04 10.79 4.21
CA HIS A 69 -1.73 12.12 4.73
C HIS A 69 -0.22 12.40 4.79
N TYR A 70 0.58 11.41 5.23
CA TYR A 70 2.03 11.52 5.24
C TYR A 70 2.59 11.74 3.83
N ASN A 71 2.11 10.98 2.85
CA ASN A 71 2.53 11.11 1.47
C ASN A 71 2.14 12.48 0.88
N GLN A 72 0.92 12.95 1.18
CA GLN A 72 0.47 14.28 0.76
C GLN A 72 1.33 15.40 1.35
N HIS A 73 1.60 15.34 2.66
CA HIS A 73 2.41 16.36 3.36
C HIS A 73 3.86 16.40 2.84
N ASN A 74 4.43 15.25 2.53
CA ASN A 74 5.82 15.16 2.04
C ASN A 74 5.93 15.21 0.51
N ASN A 75 4.84 15.52 -0.20
CA ASN A 75 4.81 15.54 -1.67
C ASN A 75 5.31 14.21 -2.30
N ILE A 76 4.97 13.09 -1.66
CA ILE A 76 5.29 11.75 -2.15
C ILE A 76 4.08 11.21 -2.93
N THR A 77 4.31 10.62 -4.08
CA THR A 77 3.28 9.91 -4.85
C THR A 77 3.68 8.46 -4.99
N GLU A 78 2.83 7.56 -4.51
CA GLU A 78 3.00 6.13 -4.75
C GLU A 78 2.40 5.77 -6.10
N MET A 79 3.22 5.15 -6.96
CA MET A 79 2.81 4.65 -8.26
C MET A 79 3.13 3.17 -8.37
N THR A 80 2.23 2.41 -8.96
CA THR A 80 2.48 1.00 -9.29
C THR A 80 2.73 0.88 -10.78
N VAL A 81 3.86 0.28 -11.12
CA VAL A 81 4.19 -0.09 -12.50
C VAL A 81 3.97 -1.59 -12.67
N ILE A 82 3.19 -1.96 -13.69
CA ILE A 82 2.96 -3.36 -14.05
C ILE A 82 3.66 -3.60 -15.38
N THR A 83 4.48 -4.65 -15.45
CA THR A 83 5.26 -5.03 -16.62
C THR A 83 5.21 -6.53 -16.83
N SER A 84 5.40 -7.01 -18.06
CA SER A 84 5.42 -8.46 -18.35
C SER A 84 6.65 -9.18 -17.83
N ILE A 85 7.76 -8.46 -17.67
CA ILE A 85 9.03 -8.94 -17.14
C ILE A 85 9.60 -7.94 -16.15
N PRO A 86 10.46 -8.34 -15.21
CA PRO A 86 11.08 -7.42 -14.26
C PRO A 86 11.82 -6.27 -14.97
N LEU A 87 11.67 -5.05 -14.45
CA LEU A 87 12.36 -3.88 -14.97
C LEU A 87 13.85 -3.94 -14.63
N LYS A 88 14.70 -3.65 -15.61
CA LYS A 88 16.13 -3.44 -15.35
C LYS A 88 16.32 -2.20 -14.46
N PRO A 89 17.30 -2.21 -13.53
CA PRO A 89 17.53 -1.09 -12.61
C PRO A 89 17.66 0.27 -13.30
N ASP A 90 18.35 0.32 -14.43
CA ASP A 90 18.54 1.55 -15.20
C ASP A 90 17.24 2.10 -15.77
N LEU A 91 16.36 1.21 -16.26
CA LEU A 91 15.05 1.60 -16.79
C LEU A 91 14.14 2.10 -15.66
N LYS A 92 14.19 1.43 -14.50
CA LYS A 92 13.45 1.84 -13.30
C LYS A 92 13.87 3.23 -12.86
N ALA A 93 15.17 3.51 -12.77
CA ALA A 93 15.69 4.82 -12.39
C ALA A 93 15.26 5.93 -13.40
N ARG A 94 15.37 5.66 -14.70
CA ARG A 94 14.91 6.59 -15.74
C ARG A 94 13.41 6.85 -15.70
N LEU A 95 12.62 5.81 -15.41
CA LEU A 95 11.16 5.93 -15.27
C LEU A 95 10.82 6.81 -14.07
N ILE A 96 11.40 6.55 -12.89
CA ILE A 96 11.20 7.37 -11.70
C ILE A 96 11.52 8.83 -12.00
N LYS A 97 12.68 9.12 -12.56
CA LYS A 97 13.10 10.50 -12.89
C LYS A 97 12.11 11.21 -13.82
N LYS A 98 11.60 10.51 -14.84
CA LYS A 98 10.58 11.08 -15.76
C LYS A 98 9.25 11.32 -15.05
N LEU A 99 8.84 10.42 -14.17
CA LEU A 99 7.59 10.57 -13.42
C LEU A 99 7.70 11.71 -12.40
N GLU A 100 8.82 11.87 -11.73
CA GLU A 100 9.09 12.99 -10.83
C GLU A 100 9.09 14.33 -11.57
N GLN A 101 9.73 14.40 -12.74
CA GLN A 101 9.72 15.61 -13.57
C GLN A 101 8.31 16.02 -14.02
N LYS A 102 7.45 15.03 -14.32
CA LYS A 102 6.07 15.31 -14.75
C LYS A 102 5.13 15.63 -13.59
N SER A 103 5.30 14.97 -12.45
CA SER A 103 4.41 15.14 -11.31
C SER A 103 4.82 16.28 -10.37
N GLY A 104 6.09 16.71 -10.42
CA GLY A 104 6.67 17.65 -9.46
C GLY A 104 6.76 17.08 -8.03
N LYS A 105 6.61 15.77 -7.88
CA LYS A 105 6.58 15.08 -6.58
C LYS A 105 7.60 13.96 -6.55
N THR A 106 8.06 13.58 -5.36
CA THR A 106 8.88 12.39 -5.16
C THR A 106 8.05 11.14 -5.47
N VAL A 107 8.56 10.26 -6.32
CA VAL A 107 7.84 9.06 -6.75
C VAL A 107 8.36 7.81 -6.04
N LYS A 108 7.47 7.14 -5.31
CA LYS A 108 7.70 5.76 -4.84
C LYS A 108 7.11 4.79 -5.84
N LEU A 109 7.97 4.07 -6.54
CA LEU A 109 7.57 3.13 -7.58
C LEU A 109 7.50 1.70 -7.03
N ASN A 110 6.29 1.15 -6.96
CA ASN A 110 6.03 -0.26 -6.65
C ASN A 110 5.98 -1.03 -7.97
N GLU A 111 6.75 -2.09 -8.08
CA GLU A 111 6.82 -2.93 -9.27
C GLU A 111 5.97 -4.18 -9.09
N LYS A 112 5.15 -4.47 -10.10
CA LYS A 112 4.38 -5.71 -10.18
C LYS A 112 4.64 -6.35 -11.54
N VAL A 113 5.02 -7.62 -11.55
CA VAL A 113 5.20 -8.39 -12.79
C VAL A 113 3.92 -9.15 -13.08
N ASP A 114 3.36 -8.93 -14.27
CA ASP A 114 2.17 -9.61 -14.77
C ASP A 114 2.38 -10.02 -16.24
N PRO A 115 2.70 -11.28 -16.50
CA PRO A 115 2.92 -11.76 -17.85
C PRO A 115 1.70 -11.65 -18.78
N SER A 116 0.50 -11.51 -18.21
CA SER A 116 -0.75 -11.45 -18.99
C SER A 116 -0.87 -10.22 -19.89
N ILE A 117 -0.10 -9.16 -19.61
CA ILE A 117 -0.10 -7.95 -20.45
C ILE A 117 0.67 -8.13 -21.76
N ILE A 118 1.32 -9.30 -21.97
CA ILE A 118 2.13 -9.68 -23.13
C ILE A 118 3.41 -8.83 -23.25
N GLY A 119 3.30 -7.51 -23.06
CA GLY A 119 4.38 -6.54 -23.12
C GLY A 119 3.88 -5.12 -22.91
N GLY A 120 4.83 -4.17 -22.84
CA GLY A 120 4.51 -2.78 -22.53
C GLY A 120 4.50 -2.50 -21.04
N ILE A 121 3.78 -1.46 -20.63
CA ILE A 121 3.79 -0.95 -19.27
C ILE A 121 2.41 -0.39 -18.90
N ILE A 122 1.93 -0.74 -17.72
CA ILE A 122 0.76 -0.13 -17.11
C ILE A 122 1.22 0.65 -15.88
N LEU A 123 0.83 1.92 -15.80
CA LEU A 123 1.08 2.79 -14.66
C LEU A 123 -0.21 3.05 -13.92
N ARG A 124 -0.23 2.79 -12.60
CA ARG A 124 -1.36 3.11 -11.71
C ARG A 124 -0.93 4.14 -10.69
N MET A 125 -1.75 5.17 -10.53
CA MET A 125 -1.59 6.22 -9.54
C MET A 125 -2.94 6.48 -8.88
N GLY A 126 -3.14 5.98 -7.67
CA GLY A 126 -4.46 6.00 -7.01
C GLY A 126 -5.53 5.37 -7.91
N ASN A 127 -6.57 6.13 -8.24
CA ASN A 127 -7.67 5.69 -9.10
C ASN A 127 -7.40 5.89 -10.60
N SER A 128 -6.27 6.50 -10.97
CA SER A 128 -5.90 6.73 -12.37
C SER A 128 -4.99 5.63 -12.88
N GLN A 129 -5.28 5.15 -14.08
CA GLN A 129 -4.45 4.14 -14.77
C GLN A 129 -4.12 4.64 -16.16
N ILE A 130 -2.85 4.50 -16.54
CA ILE A 130 -2.37 4.70 -17.91
C ILE A 130 -1.92 3.34 -18.40
N ASP A 131 -2.65 2.78 -19.37
CA ASP A 131 -2.36 1.50 -19.98
C ASP A 131 -1.67 1.72 -21.34
N ASN A 132 -0.44 1.26 -21.44
CA ASN A 132 0.35 1.25 -22.67
C ASN A 132 0.81 -0.21 -22.98
N SER A 133 0.00 -1.19 -22.58
CA SER A 133 0.28 -2.59 -22.88
C SER A 133 0.00 -2.94 -24.33
N ILE A 134 0.67 -3.98 -24.81
CA ILE A 134 0.40 -4.55 -26.13
C ILE A 134 -0.99 -5.17 -26.15
N LYS A 135 -1.44 -5.72 -25.03
CA LYS A 135 -2.77 -6.32 -24.88
C LYS A 135 -3.87 -5.29 -25.16
N ASP A 136 -3.81 -4.12 -24.49
CA ASP A 136 -4.77 -3.04 -24.67
C ASP A 136 -4.84 -2.57 -26.13
N ARG A 137 -3.66 -2.42 -26.77
CA ARG A 137 -3.58 -2.05 -28.19
C ARG A 137 -4.19 -3.07 -29.13
N LEU A 138 -4.00 -4.36 -28.85
CA LEU A 138 -4.60 -5.45 -29.63
C LEU A 138 -6.12 -5.51 -29.43
N GLU A 139 -6.60 -5.33 -28.20
CA GLU A 139 -8.04 -5.27 -27.91
C GLU A 139 -8.70 -4.07 -28.58
N ALA A 140 -8.07 -2.90 -28.60
CA ALA A 140 -8.56 -1.72 -29.31
C ALA A 140 -8.68 -1.97 -30.82
N VAL A 141 -7.68 -2.59 -31.44
CA VAL A 141 -7.73 -2.95 -32.89
C VAL A 141 -8.80 -4.00 -33.15
N ALA A 142 -8.93 -5.01 -32.28
CA ALA A 142 -9.96 -6.04 -32.44
C ALA A 142 -11.38 -5.48 -32.32
N GLN A 143 -11.58 -4.47 -31.46
CA GLN A 143 -12.86 -3.78 -31.36
C GLN A 143 -13.19 -2.96 -32.61
N GLN A 144 -12.20 -2.27 -33.18
CA GLN A 144 -12.37 -1.52 -34.42
C GLN A 144 -12.74 -2.41 -35.62
N LEU A 145 -12.22 -3.65 -35.67
CA LEU A 145 -12.53 -4.63 -36.71
C LEU A 145 -13.92 -5.27 -36.56
N LYS A 146 -14.49 -5.31 -35.34
CA LYS A 146 -15.82 -5.86 -35.06
C LYS A 146 -16.98 -4.90 -35.40
N ILE A 147 -16.69 -3.64 -35.67
CA ILE A 147 -17.67 -2.58 -35.96
C ILE A 147 -17.90 -2.43 -37.50
N GLN A 148 -17.22 -3.22 -38.31
CA GLN A 148 -17.54 -3.39 -39.75
C GLN A 148 -18.26 -4.70 -39.96
#